data_e665d0cca874658bd0a9c456439df086
#
_entry.id   e665d0cca874658bd0a9c456439df086
#
_cell.length_a   1.000
_cell.length_b   1.000
_cell.length_c   1.000
_cell.angle_alpha   90.00
_cell.angle_beta   90.00
_cell.angle_gamma   90.00
#
_symmetry.space_group_name_H-M   'P 1'
#
loop_
_entity.id
_entity.type
_entity.pdbx_description
1 polymer ?
#
loop_
_entity_poly.entity_id
_entity_poly.type
_entity_poly.pdbx_seq_one_letter_code
_entity_poly.pdbx_strand_id
1 'polypeptide(L)'
;NSEYPELFGREWENYCRTDSNPELKGNLWAPDVIYNEKMGKYCMYMSVNGDDWNSVIVMLTADSIEGPYEYGGPVVYSGFDAGDKHPAELTDVYQVLGEGADLTRYQSTTNTKLNAIDPCVTYDEEGNLWMVFGSWFGGIYLLKLDEETGLRDYATTYETVPNQSDAYYGYKLAGGCSVSGEGPFIIYKDGYYYLFLSYGGLVAEGGYQIRIFRSENITGPYVDEAGNSAVYTSQENNLFTNIGVRIMGSYDWSGNRETRVAQGHNSAYVSEDGEIYMVYHSRFAEGKNGITEAHEVRVQQLFVNEAGWLVAAPYEYTGEHISKTGYDMEQMCGEYEFIIHTPTTYYQKAGKATVGIMQPSHITLNENGSVTGELTGSWTYEEGSPNMTITLDGVTYQGVFLKMPSEKLYFNQKEREVVMTFTVLGNNVTAWGSK
;
A
#
# COMPACT_ATOMS: atom_id res chain seq x y z
N ASN A 1 -27.86 -1.56 12.48
CA ASN A 1 -28.61 -0.78 11.48
C ASN A 1 -29.64 0.18 12.09
N SER A 2 -30.11 -0.01 13.34
CA SER A 2 -31.03 0.94 14.01
C SER A 2 -30.34 2.21 14.52
N GLU A 3 -29.01 2.24 14.58
CA GLU A 3 -28.25 3.38 15.10
C GLU A 3 -27.84 4.40 14.02
N TYR A 4 -27.77 3.99 12.72
CA TYR A 4 -27.30 4.85 11.63
C TYR A 4 -28.13 4.72 10.34
N PRO A 5 -29.45 4.65 10.36
CA PRO A 5 -30.27 4.44 9.16
C PRO A 5 -30.20 5.61 8.18
N GLU A 6 -29.88 6.82 8.66
CA GLU A 6 -29.80 8.03 7.83
C GLU A 6 -28.41 8.22 7.20
N LEU A 7 -27.34 7.66 7.79
CA LEU A 7 -25.97 7.84 7.33
C LEU A 7 -25.65 7.15 6.01
N PHE A 8 -26.31 6.02 5.70
CA PHE A 8 -26.02 5.22 4.51
C PHE A 8 -27.29 4.76 3.79
N GLY A 9 -28.43 5.35 4.11
CA GLY A 9 -29.75 4.84 3.71
C GLY A 9 -29.90 4.64 2.21
N ARG A 10 -29.51 5.62 1.40
CA ARG A 10 -29.63 5.54 -0.06
C ARG A 10 -28.64 4.54 -0.63
N GLU A 11 -27.38 4.66 -0.30
CA GLU A 11 -26.29 3.88 -0.88
C GLU A 11 -26.36 2.42 -0.42
N TRP A 12 -26.65 2.20 0.87
CA TRP A 12 -26.79 0.85 1.39
C TRP A 12 -28.13 0.21 1.00
N GLU A 13 -29.26 0.80 1.37
CA GLU A 13 -30.58 0.18 1.24
C GLU A 13 -31.03 0.04 -0.22
N ASN A 14 -30.64 0.97 -1.08
CA ASN A 14 -31.10 0.99 -2.47
C ASN A 14 -30.07 0.44 -3.47
N TYR A 15 -28.76 0.43 -3.13
CA TYR A 15 -27.73 0.07 -4.08
C TYR A 15 -26.83 -1.10 -3.64
N CYS A 16 -26.20 -1.02 -2.47
CA CYS A 16 -25.20 -2.03 -2.05
C CYS A 16 -25.83 -3.28 -1.41
N ARG A 17 -26.98 -3.09 -0.72
CA ARG A 17 -27.64 -4.19 -0.02
C ARG A 17 -28.23 -5.21 -0.98
N THR A 18 -28.05 -6.49 -0.65
CA THR A 18 -28.68 -7.61 -1.36
C THR A 18 -29.34 -8.58 -0.39
N ASP A 19 -30.13 -9.55 -0.90
CA ASP A 19 -30.75 -10.58 -0.06
C ASP A 19 -29.73 -11.51 0.60
N SER A 20 -28.56 -11.69 -0.04
CA SER A 20 -27.44 -12.48 0.49
C SER A 20 -26.57 -11.68 1.45
N ASN A 21 -26.60 -10.35 1.38
CA ASN A 21 -25.83 -9.43 2.21
C ASN A 21 -26.75 -8.33 2.79
N PRO A 22 -27.64 -8.67 3.76
CA PRO A 22 -28.69 -7.77 4.23
C PRO A 22 -28.26 -6.80 5.32
N GLU A 23 -27.04 -6.94 5.87
CA GLU A 23 -26.57 -6.14 7.00
C GLU A 23 -25.44 -5.20 6.60
N LEU A 24 -25.55 -3.92 6.96
CA LEU A 24 -24.48 -2.93 6.78
C LEU A 24 -23.22 -3.31 7.56
N LYS A 25 -23.37 -3.96 8.71
CA LYS A 25 -22.27 -4.40 9.55
C LYS A 25 -21.38 -5.40 8.81
N GLY A 26 -20.07 -5.08 8.74
CA GLY A 26 -19.10 -5.88 8.01
C GLY A 26 -18.90 -5.47 6.55
N ASN A 27 -19.67 -4.47 6.07
CA ASN A 27 -19.60 -3.95 4.71
C ASN A 27 -19.11 -2.50 4.63
N LEU A 28 -18.63 -1.95 5.73
CA LEU A 28 -17.90 -0.67 5.79
C LEU A 28 -16.41 -0.98 5.89
N TRP A 29 -15.65 -0.63 4.84
CA TRP A 29 -14.26 -1.02 4.69
C TRP A 29 -13.34 0.18 4.44
N ALA A 30 -12.07 0.01 4.83
CA ALA A 30 -10.92 0.81 4.43
C ALA A 30 -11.16 2.34 4.43
N PRO A 31 -11.43 2.96 5.58
CA PRO A 31 -11.58 4.41 5.65
C PRO A 31 -10.23 5.11 5.51
N ASP A 32 -10.25 6.28 4.88
CA ASP A 32 -9.18 7.27 4.92
C ASP A 32 -9.70 8.62 5.40
N VAL A 33 -8.88 9.39 6.13
CA VAL A 33 -9.29 10.68 6.72
C VAL A 33 -8.27 11.76 6.37
N ILE A 34 -8.77 12.85 5.82
CA ILE A 34 -7.97 14.05 5.54
C ILE A 34 -8.63 15.30 6.14
N TYR A 35 -7.82 16.27 6.55
CA TYR A 35 -8.34 17.60 6.86
C TYR A 35 -8.48 18.40 5.57
N ASN A 36 -9.70 18.78 5.23
CA ASN A 36 -9.98 19.63 4.07
C ASN A 36 -9.95 21.10 4.51
N GLU A 37 -8.90 21.80 4.11
CA GLU A 37 -8.69 23.20 4.51
C GLU A 37 -9.75 24.17 4.01
N LYS A 38 -10.31 23.93 2.81
CA LYS A 38 -11.38 24.76 2.24
C LYS A 38 -12.70 24.61 2.99
N MET A 39 -13.05 23.39 3.35
CA MET A 39 -14.23 23.10 4.16
C MET A 39 -14.02 23.45 5.64
N GLY A 40 -12.77 23.46 6.11
CA GLY A 40 -12.42 23.57 7.53
C GLY A 40 -12.88 22.36 8.34
N LYS A 41 -12.91 21.17 7.73
CA LYS A 41 -13.45 19.93 8.32
C LYS A 41 -12.53 18.74 8.06
N TYR A 42 -12.61 17.75 8.94
CA TYR A 42 -12.09 16.41 8.67
C TYR A 42 -13.08 15.69 7.76
N CYS A 43 -12.58 15.17 6.64
CA CYS A 43 -13.33 14.40 5.66
C CYS A 43 -12.87 12.95 5.75
N MET A 44 -13.80 12.04 6.06
CA MET A 44 -13.56 10.59 6.06
C MET A 44 -14.19 10.00 4.81
N TYR A 45 -13.39 9.32 4.02
CA TYR A 45 -13.84 8.57 2.84
C TYR A 45 -13.89 7.10 3.20
N MET A 46 -14.98 6.43 2.89
CA MET A 46 -15.22 5.06 3.32
C MET A 46 -15.90 4.25 2.23
N SER A 47 -15.47 3.01 2.10
CA SER A 47 -16.10 2.05 1.19
C SER A 47 -17.36 1.46 1.81
N VAL A 48 -18.47 1.50 1.06
CA VAL A 48 -19.66 0.71 1.32
C VAL A 48 -19.68 -0.41 0.28
N ASN A 49 -19.32 -1.62 0.68
CA ASN A 49 -19.11 -2.74 -0.22
C ASN A 49 -20.36 -3.60 -0.41
N GLY A 50 -20.70 -3.93 -1.64
CA GLY A 50 -21.77 -4.84 -2.02
C GLY A 50 -21.27 -6.20 -2.52
N ASP A 51 -22.19 -7.07 -2.96
CA ASP A 51 -21.89 -8.46 -3.36
C ASP A 51 -21.29 -8.62 -4.76
N ASP A 52 -21.76 -7.82 -5.72
CA ASP A 52 -21.39 -7.94 -7.13
C ASP A 52 -20.51 -6.78 -7.59
N TRP A 53 -19.59 -6.33 -6.70
CA TRP A 53 -18.81 -5.10 -6.89
C TRP A 53 -19.67 -3.82 -7.04
N ASN A 54 -20.93 -3.89 -6.65
CA ASN A 54 -21.85 -2.76 -6.52
C ASN A 54 -21.51 -1.97 -5.25
N SER A 55 -20.35 -1.39 -5.24
CA SER A 55 -19.81 -0.63 -4.11
C SER A 55 -19.91 0.86 -4.38
N VAL A 56 -19.84 1.64 -3.32
CA VAL A 56 -19.74 3.10 -3.38
C VAL A 56 -18.74 3.60 -2.35
N ILE A 57 -17.92 4.56 -2.74
CA ILE A 57 -17.15 5.33 -1.80
C ILE A 57 -18.00 6.55 -1.41
N VAL A 58 -18.19 6.71 -0.10
CA VAL A 58 -18.92 7.82 0.49
C VAL A 58 -17.99 8.72 1.29
N MET A 59 -18.34 9.99 1.43
CA MET A 59 -17.65 10.94 2.29
C MET A 59 -18.52 11.28 3.49
N LEU A 60 -17.88 11.37 4.67
CA LEU A 60 -18.45 11.88 5.91
C LEU A 60 -17.59 13.05 6.40
N THR A 61 -18.17 13.98 7.14
CA THR A 61 -17.45 15.16 7.64
C THR A 61 -17.62 15.33 9.14
N ALA A 62 -16.59 15.90 9.78
CA ALA A 62 -16.63 16.27 11.20
C ALA A 62 -15.79 17.53 11.47
N ASP A 63 -16.11 18.23 12.56
CA ASP A 63 -15.32 19.37 13.04
C ASP A 63 -14.09 18.92 13.85
N SER A 64 -14.09 17.66 14.31
CA SER A 64 -12.97 17.02 15.02
C SER A 64 -12.63 15.68 14.37
N ILE A 65 -11.37 15.30 14.37
CA ILE A 65 -10.92 13.98 13.87
C ILE A 65 -11.58 12.82 14.63
N GLU A 66 -11.96 13.03 15.88
CA GLU A 66 -12.68 12.04 16.69
C GLU A 66 -14.18 11.97 16.37
N GLY A 67 -14.67 12.86 15.52
CA GLY A 67 -16.10 12.98 15.19
C GLY A 67 -16.89 13.83 16.19
N PRO A 68 -18.25 13.71 16.21
CA PRO A 68 -19.03 12.77 15.40
C PRO A 68 -18.99 13.14 13.89
N TYR A 69 -18.97 12.12 13.04
CA TYR A 69 -19.01 12.30 11.60
C TYR A 69 -20.45 12.32 11.09
N GLU A 70 -20.73 13.24 10.19
CA GLU A 70 -22.01 13.39 9.49
C GLU A 70 -21.85 12.98 8.02
N TYR A 71 -22.89 12.37 7.45
CA TYR A 71 -22.88 11.95 6.06
C TYR A 71 -22.84 13.16 5.11
N GLY A 72 -21.85 13.17 4.20
CA GLY A 72 -21.65 14.23 3.21
C GLY A 72 -22.17 13.87 1.82
N GLY A 73 -22.03 12.62 1.39
CA GLY A 73 -22.54 12.18 0.10
C GLY A 73 -21.68 11.07 -0.55
N PRO A 74 -22.19 10.47 -1.66
CA PRO A 74 -21.43 9.52 -2.46
C PRO A 74 -20.40 10.25 -3.32
N VAL A 75 -19.27 9.56 -3.60
CA VAL A 75 -18.17 10.08 -4.42
C VAL A 75 -18.06 9.35 -5.74
N VAL A 76 -18.07 8.01 -5.72
CA VAL A 76 -17.95 7.18 -6.92
C VAL A 76 -18.61 5.81 -6.70
N TYR A 77 -19.28 5.31 -7.72
CA TYR A 77 -19.96 4.02 -7.70
C TYR A 77 -19.23 3.01 -8.59
N SER A 78 -19.48 1.71 -8.33
CA SER A 78 -19.11 0.60 -9.22
C SER A 78 -20.21 -0.46 -9.24
N GLY A 79 -20.15 -1.40 -10.21
CA GLY A 79 -21.11 -2.50 -10.33
C GLY A 79 -22.43 -2.16 -11.00
N PHE A 80 -22.61 -0.94 -11.47
CA PHE A 80 -23.78 -0.49 -12.21
C PHE A 80 -23.94 -1.16 -13.59
N ASP A 81 -23.00 -1.98 -13.98
CA ASP A 81 -23.00 -2.82 -15.16
C ASP A 81 -23.78 -4.13 -14.98
N ALA A 82 -24.26 -4.44 -13.78
CA ALA A 82 -24.97 -5.68 -13.45
C ALA A 82 -26.48 -5.67 -13.87
N GLY A 83 -26.89 -4.72 -14.69
CA GLY A 83 -28.25 -4.61 -15.21
C GLY A 83 -29.29 -4.28 -14.16
N ASP A 84 -30.48 -4.91 -14.23
CA ASP A 84 -31.60 -4.62 -13.33
C ASP A 84 -31.33 -4.88 -11.84
N LYS A 85 -30.27 -5.61 -11.54
CA LYS A 85 -29.89 -5.93 -10.16
C LYS A 85 -29.30 -4.74 -9.42
N HIS A 86 -28.50 -3.91 -10.15
CA HIS A 86 -27.87 -2.71 -9.65
C HIS A 86 -28.10 -1.56 -10.64
N PRO A 87 -29.30 -0.92 -10.61
CA PRO A 87 -29.67 0.05 -11.62
C PRO A 87 -28.74 1.26 -11.66
N ALA A 88 -28.21 1.56 -12.84
CA ALA A 88 -27.34 2.71 -13.08
C ALA A 88 -28.01 4.04 -12.72
N GLU A 89 -29.34 4.11 -12.78
CA GLU A 89 -30.15 5.26 -12.40
C GLU A 89 -30.08 5.63 -10.91
N LEU A 90 -29.59 4.70 -10.07
CA LEU A 90 -29.35 4.96 -8.65
C LEU A 90 -27.94 5.55 -8.40
N THR A 91 -27.11 5.64 -9.44
CA THR A 91 -25.76 6.18 -9.40
C THR A 91 -25.68 7.54 -10.12
N ASP A 92 -24.49 8.13 -10.14
CA ASP A 92 -24.20 9.34 -10.91
C ASP A 92 -23.66 9.06 -12.32
N VAL A 93 -23.65 7.81 -12.77
CA VAL A 93 -22.99 7.41 -14.03
C VAL A 93 -23.56 8.14 -15.23
N TYR A 94 -24.86 8.32 -15.32
CA TYR A 94 -25.49 9.06 -16.42
C TYR A 94 -25.33 10.57 -16.30
N GLN A 95 -25.12 11.11 -15.10
CA GLN A 95 -24.73 12.50 -14.93
C GLN A 95 -23.32 12.76 -15.51
N VAL A 96 -22.42 11.81 -15.36
CA VAL A 96 -21.04 11.92 -15.85
C VAL A 96 -20.91 11.58 -17.32
N LEU A 97 -21.50 10.47 -17.77
CA LEU A 97 -21.34 9.95 -19.14
C LEU A 97 -22.38 10.44 -20.14
N GLY A 98 -23.47 11.04 -19.65
CA GLY A 98 -24.63 11.43 -20.43
C GLY A 98 -25.75 10.40 -20.41
N GLU A 99 -26.97 10.88 -20.57
CA GLU A 99 -28.19 10.07 -20.57
C GLU A 99 -28.15 8.95 -21.61
N GLY A 100 -28.38 7.70 -21.18
CA GLY A 100 -28.40 6.53 -22.07
C GLY A 100 -27.01 6.08 -22.58
N ALA A 101 -25.92 6.47 -21.94
CA ALA A 101 -24.58 6.01 -22.27
C ALA A 101 -24.49 4.47 -22.27
N ASP A 102 -23.70 3.89 -23.18
CA ASP A 102 -23.43 2.45 -23.22
C ASP A 102 -22.46 2.07 -22.08
N LEU A 103 -22.94 1.25 -21.14
CA LEU A 103 -22.21 0.81 -19.97
C LEU A 103 -21.49 -0.54 -20.16
N THR A 104 -21.57 -1.16 -21.38
CA THR A 104 -21.01 -2.50 -21.65
C THR A 104 -19.51 -2.58 -21.33
N ARG A 105 -18.75 -1.50 -21.53
CA ARG A 105 -17.31 -1.48 -21.23
C ARG A 105 -17.00 -1.77 -19.76
N TYR A 106 -17.89 -1.42 -18.82
CA TYR A 106 -17.68 -1.59 -17.39
C TYR A 106 -17.85 -3.05 -16.91
N GLN A 107 -18.26 -3.95 -17.80
CA GLN A 107 -18.29 -5.40 -17.57
C GLN A 107 -16.91 -6.07 -17.75
N SER A 108 -15.92 -5.37 -18.32
CA SER A 108 -14.60 -5.93 -18.60
C SER A 108 -13.73 -6.03 -17.36
N THR A 109 -13.51 -7.24 -16.86
CA THR A 109 -12.62 -7.51 -15.72
C THR A 109 -11.14 -7.20 -16.00
N THR A 110 -10.78 -7.09 -17.28
CA THR A 110 -9.40 -6.76 -17.70
C THR A 110 -9.15 -5.27 -17.82
N ASN A 111 -10.19 -4.46 -18.04
CA ASN A 111 -10.02 -3.05 -18.32
C ASN A 111 -10.67 -2.13 -17.31
N THR A 112 -11.96 -2.31 -17.05
CA THR A 112 -12.79 -1.29 -16.39
C THR A 112 -13.74 -1.83 -15.34
N LYS A 113 -13.96 -3.13 -15.23
CA LYS A 113 -14.72 -3.65 -14.08
C LYS A 113 -13.94 -3.39 -12.81
N LEU A 114 -14.49 -2.55 -11.97
CA LEU A 114 -13.84 -2.04 -10.78
C LEU A 114 -14.67 -2.41 -9.55
N ASN A 115 -14.03 -2.57 -8.41
CA ASN A 115 -14.67 -2.43 -7.12
C ASN A 115 -14.29 -1.06 -6.54
N ALA A 116 -15.25 -0.15 -6.36
CA ALA A 116 -15.02 1.19 -5.82
C ALA A 116 -14.87 1.10 -4.30
N ILE A 117 -13.69 0.69 -3.89
CA ILE A 117 -13.27 0.55 -2.48
C ILE A 117 -11.85 1.08 -2.30
N ASP A 118 -11.38 1.07 -1.08
CA ASP A 118 -10.02 1.42 -0.66
C ASP A 118 -9.62 2.85 -1.07
N PRO A 119 -10.38 3.88 -0.68
CA PRO A 119 -10.01 5.26 -0.98
C PRO A 119 -8.77 5.69 -0.20
N CYS A 120 -7.89 6.46 -0.85
CA CYS A 120 -6.91 7.33 -0.22
C CYS A 120 -7.02 8.72 -0.83
N VAL A 121 -7.09 9.74 -0.01
CA VAL A 121 -7.28 11.13 -0.44
C VAL A 121 -6.06 11.96 -0.10
N THR A 122 -5.59 12.73 -1.07
CA THR A 122 -4.37 13.54 -0.92
C THR A 122 -4.46 14.82 -1.74
N TYR A 123 -3.67 15.82 -1.35
CA TYR A 123 -3.42 17.01 -2.15
C TYR A 123 -2.21 16.80 -3.06
N ASP A 124 -2.27 17.36 -4.27
CA ASP A 124 -1.07 17.53 -5.07
C ASP A 124 -0.30 18.80 -4.66
N GLU A 125 0.86 19.03 -5.28
CA GLU A 125 1.70 20.20 -5.00
C GLU A 125 1.03 21.55 -5.36
N GLU A 126 0.01 21.52 -6.21
CA GLU A 126 -0.76 22.70 -6.62
C GLU A 126 -1.94 22.96 -5.67
N GLY A 127 -2.20 22.05 -4.72
CA GLY A 127 -3.30 22.09 -3.76
C GLY A 127 -4.62 21.54 -4.28
N ASN A 128 -4.63 20.84 -5.42
CA ASN A 128 -5.82 20.14 -5.88
C ASN A 128 -6.04 18.87 -5.06
N LEU A 129 -7.31 18.56 -4.77
CA LEU A 129 -7.70 17.39 -4.01
C LEU A 129 -7.98 16.21 -4.93
N TRP A 130 -7.38 15.06 -4.62
CA TRP A 130 -7.48 13.84 -5.40
C TRP A 130 -7.82 12.64 -4.53
N MET A 131 -8.56 11.68 -5.10
CA MET A 131 -8.81 10.38 -4.50
C MET A 131 -8.27 9.27 -5.40
N VAL A 132 -7.34 8.47 -4.88
CA VAL A 132 -6.97 7.19 -5.51
C VAL A 132 -7.79 6.08 -4.87
N PHE A 133 -8.26 5.14 -5.69
CA PHE A 133 -9.16 4.06 -5.25
C PHE A 133 -9.16 2.88 -6.21
N GLY A 134 -9.75 1.78 -5.79
CA GLY A 134 -9.92 0.59 -6.58
C GLY A 134 -9.19 -0.63 -6.01
N SER A 135 -9.59 -1.80 -6.47
CA SER A 135 -9.10 -3.08 -5.98
C SER A 135 -9.21 -4.13 -7.09
N TRP A 136 -8.10 -4.81 -7.39
CA TRP A 136 -8.01 -5.90 -8.37
C TRP A 136 -8.59 -5.56 -9.76
N PHE A 137 -9.04 -6.53 -10.51
CA PHE A 137 -9.78 -6.50 -11.79
C PHE A 137 -9.34 -5.43 -12.78
N GLY A 138 -10.12 -4.35 -12.89
CA GLY A 138 -9.86 -3.24 -13.81
C GLY A 138 -8.70 -2.33 -13.41
N GLY A 139 -8.26 -2.39 -12.16
CA GLY A 139 -7.10 -1.66 -11.63
C GLY A 139 -7.43 -0.54 -10.66
N ILE A 140 -6.50 0.40 -10.55
CA ILE A 140 -6.49 1.51 -9.61
C ILE A 140 -6.64 2.81 -10.39
N TYR A 141 -7.52 3.68 -9.91
CA TYR A 141 -7.86 4.93 -10.59
C TYR A 141 -7.70 6.14 -9.66
N LEU A 142 -7.51 7.30 -10.27
CA LEU A 142 -7.40 8.60 -9.62
C LEU A 142 -8.49 9.54 -10.11
N LEU A 143 -9.28 10.06 -9.19
CA LEU A 143 -10.39 10.95 -9.45
C LEU A 143 -10.15 12.31 -8.78
N LYS A 144 -10.39 13.40 -9.50
CA LYS A 144 -10.34 14.73 -8.92
C LYS A 144 -11.58 14.98 -8.04
N LEU A 145 -11.35 15.55 -6.86
CA LEU A 145 -12.39 15.99 -5.96
C LEU A 145 -12.49 17.52 -5.98
N ASP A 146 -13.68 18.02 -5.72
CA ASP A 146 -13.94 19.44 -5.49
C ASP A 146 -13.53 19.80 -4.06
N GLU A 147 -12.62 20.72 -3.89
CA GLU A 147 -12.05 21.07 -2.60
C GLU A 147 -13.07 21.76 -1.66
N GLU A 148 -14.11 22.42 -2.21
CA GLU A 148 -15.11 23.10 -1.41
C GLU A 148 -16.18 22.14 -0.87
N THR A 149 -16.40 21.00 -1.54
CA THR A 149 -17.41 20.02 -1.16
C THR A 149 -16.86 18.70 -0.69
N GLY A 150 -15.60 18.37 -1.03
CA GLY A 150 -14.96 17.08 -0.77
C GLY A 150 -15.51 15.93 -1.62
N LEU A 151 -16.46 16.18 -2.52
CA LEU A 151 -17.08 15.18 -3.39
C LEU A 151 -16.41 15.17 -4.78
N ARG A 152 -16.91 14.33 -5.70
CA ARG A 152 -16.47 14.31 -7.10
C ARG A 152 -16.50 15.72 -7.71
N ASP A 153 -15.43 16.14 -8.37
CA ASP A 153 -15.43 17.35 -9.19
C ASP A 153 -16.09 17.08 -10.54
N TYR A 154 -17.37 17.42 -10.66
CA TYR A 154 -18.12 17.27 -11.91
C TYR A 154 -17.73 18.27 -13.01
N ALA A 155 -16.91 19.28 -12.71
CA ALA A 155 -16.36 20.18 -13.71
C ALA A 155 -15.16 19.57 -14.44
N THR A 156 -14.47 18.62 -13.80
CA THR A 156 -13.38 17.87 -14.42
C THR A 156 -13.93 16.69 -15.21
N THR A 157 -13.63 16.66 -16.50
CA THR A 157 -14.01 15.58 -17.44
C THR A 157 -12.80 14.79 -17.91
N TYR A 158 -12.98 13.51 -18.15
CA TYR A 158 -11.91 12.61 -18.60
C TYR A 158 -12.27 12.02 -19.96
N GLU A 159 -11.25 11.82 -20.79
CA GLU A 159 -11.40 11.03 -22.00
C GLU A 159 -11.18 9.55 -21.70
N THR A 160 -11.88 8.68 -22.41
CA THR A 160 -11.63 7.25 -22.38
C THR A 160 -10.45 6.89 -23.27
N VAL A 161 -9.29 6.68 -22.68
CA VAL A 161 -8.06 6.26 -23.37
C VAL A 161 -7.59 4.92 -22.77
N PRO A 162 -7.46 3.85 -23.61
CA PRO A 162 -7.05 2.53 -23.10
C PRO A 162 -5.79 2.58 -22.25
N ASN A 163 -5.85 1.98 -21.05
CA ASN A 163 -4.76 1.91 -20.08
C ASN A 163 -4.25 3.25 -19.53
N GLN A 164 -4.92 4.36 -19.78
CA GLN A 164 -4.54 5.68 -19.28
C GLN A 164 -5.66 6.36 -18.50
N SER A 165 -6.89 6.31 -19.00
CA SER A 165 -8.03 6.97 -18.37
C SER A 165 -9.36 6.36 -18.74
N ASP A 166 -10.36 6.65 -17.95
CA ASP A 166 -11.75 6.29 -18.13
C ASP A 166 -12.64 7.50 -17.87
N ALA A 167 -13.66 7.69 -18.70
CA ALA A 167 -14.53 8.86 -18.61
C ALA A 167 -15.29 8.94 -17.27
N TYR A 168 -15.54 7.80 -16.63
CA TYR A 168 -16.22 7.76 -15.33
C TYR A 168 -15.24 7.66 -14.15
N TYR A 169 -14.21 6.80 -14.23
CA TYR A 169 -13.31 6.53 -13.10
C TYR A 169 -12.10 7.47 -13.02
N GLY A 170 -11.79 8.25 -14.05
CA GLY A 170 -10.65 9.16 -14.08
C GLY A 170 -9.37 8.54 -14.64
N TYR A 171 -8.20 8.95 -14.12
CA TYR A 171 -6.89 8.44 -14.59
C TYR A 171 -6.62 7.05 -14.04
N LYS A 172 -6.15 6.15 -14.91
CA LYS A 172 -5.71 4.81 -14.50
C LYS A 172 -4.25 4.85 -14.06
N LEU A 173 -3.98 4.63 -12.78
CA LEU A 173 -2.63 4.69 -12.23
C LEU A 173 -1.92 3.35 -12.20
N ALA A 174 -2.64 2.24 -11.95
CA ALA A 174 -2.02 0.93 -11.77
C ALA A 174 -2.99 -0.22 -12.03
N GLY A 175 -2.46 -1.45 -12.02
CA GLY A 175 -3.25 -2.67 -12.09
C GLY A 175 -3.92 -2.90 -13.43
N GLY A 176 -4.95 -3.71 -13.42
CA GLY A 176 -5.71 -4.16 -14.60
C GLY A 176 -5.49 -5.63 -14.91
N CYS A 177 -6.17 -6.12 -15.93
CA CYS A 177 -6.08 -7.50 -16.40
C CYS A 177 -6.41 -8.55 -15.31
N SER A 178 -7.24 -8.20 -14.33
CA SER A 178 -7.58 -9.04 -13.17
C SER A 178 -6.38 -9.43 -12.31
N VAL A 179 -5.29 -8.67 -12.38
CA VAL A 179 -4.11 -8.89 -11.53
C VAL A 179 -4.39 -8.30 -10.13
N SER A 180 -3.84 -8.94 -9.10
CA SER A 180 -3.88 -8.45 -7.73
C SER A 180 -3.29 -7.04 -7.61
N GLY A 181 -3.81 -6.27 -6.68
CA GLY A 181 -3.38 -4.91 -6.32
C GLY A 181 -4.55 -4.17 -5.71
N GLU A 182 -4.44 -3.80 -4.43
CA GLU A 182 -5.47 -3.12 -3.66
C GLU A 182 -4.87 -2.22 -2.60
N GLY A 183 -5.69 -1.52 -1.83
CA GLY A 183 -5.25 -0.63 -0.77
C GLY A 183 -4.29 0.45 -1.28
N PRO A 184 -4.63 1.19 -2.36
CA PRO A 184 -3.74 2.22 -2.89
C PRO A 184 -3.54 3.33 -1.86
N PHE A 185 -2.30 3.78 -1.70
CA PHE A 185 -1.98 4.94 -0.88
C PHE A 185 -0.92 5.79 -1.56
N ILE A 186 -1.07 7.12 -1.55
CA ILE A 186 -0.11 8.03 -2.18
C ILE A 186 0.45 9.00 -1.15
N ILE A 187 1.78 9.15 -1.13
CA ILE A 187 2.47 10.26 -0.48
C ILE A 187 3.32 11.00 -1.50
N TYR A 188 3.57 12.29 -1.23
CA TYR A 188 4.54 13.09 -1.97
C TYR A 188 5.79 13.32 -1.12
N LYS A 189 6.97 13.09 -1.72
CA LYS A 189 8.26 13.35 -1.07
C LYS A 189 9.35 13.61 -2.10
N ASP A 190 10.10 14.67 -1.90
CA ASP A 190 11.31 15.02 -2.66
C ASP A 190 11.14 14.99 -4.20
N GLY A 191 10.02 15.52 -4.70
CA GLY A 191 9.72 15.60 -6.14
C GLY A 191 9.01 14.39 -6.73
N TYR A 192 8.65 13.39 -5.91
CA TYR A 192 7.96 12.18 -6.37
C TYR A 192 6.69 11.89 -5.58
N TYR A 193 5.68 11.44 -6.28
CA TYR A 193 4.52 10.74 -5.72
C TYR A 193 4.84 9.25 -5.65
N TYR A 194 4.76 8.66 -4.46
CA TYR A 194 4.93 7.22 -4.24
C TYR A 194 3.57 6.58 -4.05
N LEU A 195 3.24 5.67 -4.95
CA LEU A 195 2.03 4.87 -4.90
C LEU A 195 2.34 3.53 -4.25
N PHE A 196 1.76 3.29 -3.09
CA PHE A 196 1.78 2.01 -2.39
C PHE A 196 0.60 1.16 -2.85
N LEU A 197 0.83 -0.13 -3.04
CA LEU A 197 -0.20 -1.11 -3.36
C LEU A 197 0.07 -2.40 -2.59
N SER A 198 -0.99 -3.06 -2.18
CA SER A 198 -0.94 -4.39 -1.56
C SER A 198 -1.27 -5.46 -2.59
N TYR A 199 -0.42 -6.48 -2.66
CA TYR A 199 -0.54 -7.62 -3.58
C TYR A 199 -0.68 -8.92 -2.80
N GLY A 200 -1.33 -9.91 -3.39
CA GLY A 200 -1.61 -11.20 -2.74
C GLY A 200 -2.94 -11.19 -1.99
N GLY A 201 -3.17 -12.19 -1.15
CA GLY A 201 -4.35 -12.30 -0.32
C GLY A 201 -4.08 -11.88 1.12
N LEU A 202 -5.03 -11.22 1.73
CA LEU A 202 -4.91 -10.60 3.06
C LEU A 202 -4.91 -11.61 4.24
N VAL A 203 -5.24 -12.88 4.00
CA VAL A 203 -5.19 -13.93 5.03
C VAL A 203 -3.74 -14.35 5.33
N ALA A 204 -3.48 -14.97 6.49
CA ALA A 204 -2.13 -15.32 6.92
C ALA A 204 -1.32 -16.10 5.86
N GLU A 205 -1.96 -17.01 5.13
CA GLU A 205 -1.34 -17.80 4.05
C GLU A 205 -1.42 -17.13 2.67
N GLY A 206 -2.01 -15.94 2.57
CA GLY A 206 -2.34 -15.29 1.29
C GLY A 206 -1.16 -14.62 0.60
N GLY A 207 -0.01 -14.49 1.27
CA GLY A 207 1.20 -13.87 0.71
C GLY A 207 1.06 -12.36 0.49
N TYR A 208 0.25 -11.69 1.31
CA TYR A 208 0.07 -10.24 1.24
C TYR A 208 1.42 -9.52 1.37
N GLN A 209 1.66 -8.53 0.55
CA GLN A 209 2.91 -7.79 0.47
C GLN A 209 2.68 -6.38 -0.03
N ILE A 210 3.57 -5.46 0.34
CA ILE A 210 3.53 -4.06 -0.09
C ILE A 210 4.54 -3.84 -1.22
N ARG A 211 4.07 -3.27 -2.32
CA ARG A 211 4.90 -2.79 -3.43
C ARG A 211 4.68 -1.31 -3.66
N ILE A 212 5.72 -0.62 -4.12
CA ILE A 212 5.66 0.80 -4.45
C ILE A 212 6.04 1.04 -5.91
N PHE A 213 5.44 2.09 -6.46
CA PHE A 213 5.79 2.71 -7.72
C PHE A 213 5.94 4.21 -7.48
N ARG A 214 6.61 4.94 -8.35
CA ARG A 214 6.69 6.39 -8.24
C ARG A 214 6.44 7.11 -9.56
N SER A 215 6.05 8.37 -9.47
CA SER A 215 5.87 9.30 -10.60
C SER A 215 6.22 10.72 -10.16
N GLU A 216 6.68 11.56 -11.09
CA GLU A 216 6.83 13.00 -10.87
C GLU A 216 5.47 13.73 -10.91
N ASN A 217 4.43 13.09 -11.44
CA ASN A 217 3.09 13.66 -11.55
C ASN A 217 2.08 12.75 -10.84
N ILE A 218 1.13 13.32 -10.11
CA ILE A 218 0.11 12.56 -9.41
C ILE A 218 -0.76 11.70 -10.37
N THR A 219 -0.95 12.17 -11.59
CA THR A 219 -1.69 11.46 -12.65
C THR A 219 -0.88 10.38 -13.35
N GLY A 220 0.39 10.18 -12.96
CA GLY A 220 1.29 9.20 -13.55
C GLY A 220 2.08 9.72 -14.78
N PRO A 221 2.77 8.84 -15.51
CA PRO A 221 2.81 7.39 -15.31
C PRO A 221 3.62 6.97 -14.10
N TYR A 222 3.11 5.98 -13.35
CA TYR A 222 3.82 5.37 -12.25
C TYR A 222 4.68 4.20 -12.75
N VAL A 223 5.94 4.18 -12.31
CA VAL A 223 6.92 3.15 -12.68
C VAL A 223 7.65 2.61 -11.46
N ASP A 224 8.22 1.41 -11.59
CA ASP A 224 9.14 0.85 -10.59
C ASP A 224 10.60 1.22 -10.87
N GLU A 225 11.55 0.73 -10.05
CA GLU A 225 12.98 1.00 -10.17
C GLU A 225 13.56 0.58 -11.54
N ALA A 226 13.05 -0.50 -12.11
CA ALA A 226 13.47 -1.00 -13.42
C ALA A 226 12.76 -0.31 -14.60
N GLY A 227 11.84 0.64 -14.34
CA GLY A 227 11.07 1.35 -15.35
C GLY A 227 9.84 0.59 -15.85
N ASN A 228 9.43 -0.48 -15.17
CA ASN A 228 8.19 -1.17 -15.55
C ASN A 228 6.97 -0.35 -15.11
N SER A 229 5.96 -0.30 -15.98
CA SER A 229 4.70 0.39 -15.70
C SER A 229 3.91 -0.27 -14.57
N ALA A 230 3.31 0.52 -13.69
CA ALA A 230 2.33 0.07 -12.72
C ALA A 230 1.02 -0.41 -13.38
N VAL A 231 0.69 0.08 -14.58
CA VAL A 231 -0.49 -0.34 -15.35
C VAL A 231 -0.17 -1.62 -16.11
N TYR A 232 -0.97 -2.66 -15.88
CA TYR A 232 -0.83 -3.94 -16.55
C TYR A 232 -1.66 -4.00 -17.83
N THR A 233 -1.05 -4.57 -18.86
CA THR A 233 -1.67 -4.78 -20.18
C THR A 233 -1.87 -6.25 -20.52
N SER A 234 -1.43 -7.15 -19.65
CA SER A 234 -1.52 -8.61 -19.79
C SER A 234 -1.62 -9.27 -18.42
N GLN A 235 -2.32 -10.42 -18.36
CA GLN A 235 -2.33 -11.28 -17.15
C GLN A 235 -0.99 -11.97 -16.88
N GLU A 236 -0.06 -11.96 -17.83
CA GLU A 236 1.31 -12.43 -17.61
C GLU A 236 2.06 -11.54 -16.62
N ASN A 237 1.69 -10.26 -16.53
CA ASN A 237 2.17 -9.33 -15.53
C ASN A 237 1.43 -9.56 -14.21
N ASN A 238 1.67 -10.69 -13.57
CA ASN A 238 0.98 -11.09 -12.34
C ASN A 238 1.84 -10.85 -11.10
N LEU A 239 1.28 -11.15 -9.93
CA LEU A 239 1.95 -10.93 -8.64
C LEU A 239 3.27 -11.72 -8.45
N PHE A 240 3.58 -12.69 -9.31
CA PHE A 240 4.85 -13.43 -9.29
C PHE A 240 5.95 -12.79 -10.13
N THR A 241 5.61 -11.78 -10.95
CA THR A 241 6.60 -11.03 -11.71
C THR A 241 7.32 -10.01 -10.82
N ASN A 242 8.55 -9.66 -11.20
CA ASN A 242 9.32 -8.62 -10.51
C ASN A 242 8.92 -7.22 -11.02
N ILE A 243 7.62 -6.87 -10.91
CA ILE A 243 7.08 -5.56 -11.25
C ILE A 243 6.60 -4.88 -9.95
N GLY A 244 6.99 -3.61 -9.78
CA GLY A 244 6.83 -2.87 -8.54
C GLY A 244 7.93 -3.18 -7.53
N VAL A 245 8.43 -2.15 -6.87
CA VAL A 245 9.45 -2.31 -5.82
C VAL A 245 8.81 -2.97 -4.62
N ARG A 246 9.19 -4.19 -4.33
CA ARG A 246 8.74 -4.89 -3.14
C ARG A 246 9.42 -4.34 -1.91
N ILE A 247 8.72 -3.49 -1.18
CA ILE A 247 9.25 -2.84 0.01
C ILE A 247 9.22 -3.77 1.22
N MET A 248 8.22 -4.64 1.28
CA MET A 248 8.02 -5.58 2.38
C MET A 248 7.10 -6.73 1.97
N GLY A 249 7.31 -7.89 2.57
CA GLY A 249 6.42 -9.05 2.54
C GLY A 249 6.70 -9.95 3.73
N SER A 250 6.15 -11.15 3.77
CA SER A 250 6.30 -12.08 4.89
C SER A 250 7.76 -12.46 5.12
N TYR A 251 8.24 -12.35 6.35
CA TYR A 251 9.62 -12.63 6.73
C TYR A 251 9.72 -13.19 8.15
N ASP A 252 10.85 -13.83 8.45
CA ASP A 252 11.15 -14.34 9.78
C ASP A 252 12.64 -14.19 10.09
N TRP A 253 12.98 -13.46 11.15
CA TRP A 253 14.32 -13.37 11.68
C TRP A 253 14.60 -14.58 12.57
N SER A 254 15.84 -15.07 12.59
CA SER A 254 16.22 -16.14 13.52
C SER A 254 15.96 -15.73 14.96
N GLY A 255 15.31 -16.61 15.72
CA GLY A 255 14.99 -16.35 17.12
C GLY A 255 13.77 -15.48 17.39
N ASN A 256 13.01 -15.13 16.36
CA ASN A 256 11.68 -14.54 16.57
C ASN A 256 10.77 -15.53 17.33
N ARG A 257 9.95 -14.99 18.23
CA ARG A 257 8.93 -15.79 18.92
C ARG A 257 7.67 -15.96 18.10
N GLU A 258 7.38 -15.01 17.23
CA GLU A 258 6.18 -14.92 16.43
C GLU A 258 6.57 -14.48 15.02
N THR A 259 6.34 -15.34 14.05
CA THR A 259 6.56 -15.03 12.64
C THR A 259 5.42 -14.17 12.13
N ARG A 260 5.76 -13.02 11.57
CA ARG A 260 4.79 -12.08 11.01
C ARG A 260 4.70 -12.24 9.50
N VAL A 261 3.46 -12.33 9.04
CA VAL A 261 3.13 -12.60 7.64
C VAL A 261 2.04 -11.65 7.14
N ALA A 262 1.80 -11.64 5.85
CA ALA A 262 0.70 -10.93 5.22
C ALA A 262 0.69 -9.42 5.57
N GLN A 263 1.83 -8.77 5.43
CA GLN A 263 1.96 -7.32 5.59
C GLN A 263 1.29 -6.60 4.43
N GLY A 264 0.36 -5.71 4.71
CA GLY A 264 -0.34 -4.98 3.66
C GLY A 264 -1.33 -3.93 4.14
N HIS A 265 -2.06 -3.39 3.18
CA HIS A 265 -3.11 -2.38 3.34
C HIS A 265 -2.61 -1.22 4.19
N ASN A 266 -1.53 -0.61 3.72
CA ASN A 266 -0.85 0.44 4.47
C ASN A 266 -1.44 1.82 4.21
N SER A 267 -1.31 2.68 5.22
CA SER A 267 -1.21 4.12 5.05
C SER A 267 0.24 4.57 5.23
N ALA A 268 0.55 5.81 4.88
CA ALA A 268 1.85 6.40 5.11
C ALA A 268 1.71 7.88 5.49
N TYR A 269 2.66 8.37 6.26
CA TYR A 269 2.66 9.73 6.77
C TYR A 269 4.04 10.35 6.61
N VAL A 270 4.09 11.57 6.10
CA VAL A 270 5.29 12.40 6.07
C VAL A 270 5.15 13.45 7.18
N SER A 271 6.04 13.39 8.18
CA SER A 271 6.01 14.32 9.31
C SER A 271 6.46 15.73 8.88
N GLU A 272 6.22 16.73 9.75
CA GLU A 272 6.67 18.10 9.54
C GLU A 272 8.20 18.20 9.42
N ASP A 273 8.94 17.32 10.10
CA ASP A 273 10.40 17.20 10.01
C ASP A 273 10.88 16.43 8.76
N GLY A 274 9.95 15.94 7.94
CA GLY A 274 10.20 15.22 6.69
C GLY A 274 10.54 13.75 6.88
N GLU A 275 10.36 13.18 8.07
CA GLU A 275 10.46 11.74 8.32
C GLU A 275 9.22 11.03 7.78
N ILE A 276 9.39 9.80 7.30
CA ILE A 276 8.33 9.04 6.66
C ILE A 276 8.02 7.80 7.47
N TYR A 277 6.74 7.59 7.74
CA TYR A 277 6.24 6.43 8.49
C TYR A 277 5.18 5.70 7.67
N MET A 278 5.26 4.38 7.65
CA MET A 278 4.26 3.49 7.06
C MET A 278 3.53 2.77 8.18
N VAL A 279 2.21 2.88 8.20
CA VAL A 279 1.33 2.16 9.13
C VAL A 279 0.62 1.06 8.34
N TYR A 280 0.74 -0.17 8.78
CA TYR A 280 0.21 -1.33 8.06
C TYR A 280 -0.28 -2.40 9.03
N HIS A 281 -1.05 -3.36 8.56
CA HIS A 281 -1.36 -4.53 9.34
C HIS A 281 -0.46 -5.71 8.95
N SER A 282 -0.23 -6.60 9.91
CA SER A 282 0.37 -7.91 9.69
C SER A 282 -0.40 -8.99 10.43
N ARG A 283 -0.25 -10.23 10.01
CA ARG A 283 -0.83 -11.39 10.67
C ARG A 283 0.26 -12.25 11.30
N PHE A 284 -0.14 -13.24 12.05
CA PHE A 284 0.74 -14.20 12.69
C PHE A 284 0.63 -15.55 11.95
N ALA A 285 1.77 -16.13 11.57
CA ALA A 285 1.81 -17.39 10.81
C ALA A 285 1.09 -18.54 11.52
N GLU A 286 1.25 -18.61 12.86
CA GLU A 286 0.61 -19.64 13.70
C GLU A 286 -0.66 -19.12 14.40
N GLY A 287 -1.16 -17.96 14.00
CA GLY A 287 -2.19 -17.25 14.76
C GLY A 287 -1.70 -16.74 16.10
N LYS A 288 -2.59 -16.19 16.91
CA LYS A 288 -2.26 -15.65 18.23
C LYS A 288 -3.44 -15.80 19.19
N ASN A 289 -3.17 -16.24 20.43
CA ASN A 289 -4.19 -16.40 21.47
C ASN A 289 -5.41 -17.25 21.04
N GLY A 290 -5.17 -18.27 20.20
CA GLY A 290 -6.23 -19.15 19.70
C GLY A 290 -7.05 -18.59 18.53
N ILE A 291 -6.65 -17.44 17.98
CA ILE A 291 -7.25 -16.81 16.81
C ILE A 291 -6.33 -17.04 15.61
N THR A 292 -6.77 -17.86 14.64
CA THR A 292 -5.98 -18.26 13.46
C THR A 292 -5.61 -17.06 12.59
N GLU A 293 -6.55 -16.14 12.38
CA GLU A 293 -6.35 -14.91 11.58
C GLU A 293 -6.10 -13.67 12.45
N ALA A 294 -5.43 -13.86 13.60
CA ALA A 294 -5.03 -12.73 14.43
C ALA A 294 -4.11 -11.78 13.66
N HIS A 295 -4.30 -10.51 13.87
CA HIS A 295 -3.50 -9.46 13.23
C HIS A 295 -3.20 -8.32 14.21
N GLU A 296 -2.22 -7.51 13.86
CA GLU A 296 -1.83 -6.33 14.60
C GLU A 296 -1.54 -5.17 13.63
N VAL A 297 -1.63 -3.95 14.13
CA VAL A 297 -1.16 -2.74 13.43
C VAL A 297 0.30 -2.52 13.80
N ARG A 298 1.12 -2.17 12.82
CA ARG A 298 2.55 -1.90 12.98
C ARG A 298 2.94 -0.59 12.32
N VAL A 299 4.00 0.02 12.81
CA VAL A 299 4.59 1.23 12.23
C VAL A 299 6.03 0.92 11.82
N GLN A 300 6.36 1.25 10.57
CA GLN A 300 7.72 1.13 10.05
C GLN A 300 8.20 2.49 9.57
N GLN A 301 9.43 2.87 9.92
CA GLN A 301 10.04 4.08 9.36
C GLN A 301 10.55 3.79 7.95
N LEU A 302 10.38 4.75 7.04
CA LEU A 302 10.88 4.68 5.67
C LEU A 302 11.96 5.73 5.45
N PHE A 303 12.92 5.40 4.59
CA PHE A 303 14.00 6.31 4.21
C PHE A 303 14.05 6.45 2.69
N VAL A 304 14.45 7.61 2.21
CA VAL A 304 14.74 7.81 0.79
C VAL A 304 16.22 7.49 0.56
N ASN A 305 16.52 6.55 -0.33
CA ASN A 305 17.90 6.23 -0.71
C ASN A 305 18.45 7.24 -1.74
N GLU A 306 19.74 7.15 -2.09
CA GLU A 306 20.38 8.07 -3.03
C GLU A 306 19.74 8.06 -4.44
N ALA A 307 19.08 6.98 -4.84
CA ALA A 307 18.34 6.89 -6.10
C ALA A 307 16.91 7.45 -6.01
N GLY A 308 16.53 8.01 -4.87
CA GLY A 308 15.18 8.57 -4.63
C GLY A 308 14.10 7.51 -4.46
N TRP A 309 14.42 6.32 -3.97
CA TRP A 309 13.46 5.27 -3.66
C TRP A 309 13.27 5.09 -2.17
N LEU A 310 12.05 4.74 -1.77
CA LEU A 310 11.76 4.41 -0.37
C LEU A 310 12.28 3.00 -0.02
N VAL A 311 12.90 2.90 1.15
CA VAL A 311 13.30 1.64 1.79
C VAL A 311 12.75 1.61 3.21
N ALA A 312 12.21 0.45 3.65
CA ALA A 312 11.64 0.30 4.98
C ALA A 312 12.70 -0.16 5.99
N ALA A 313 12.65 0.38 7.20
CA ALA A 313 13.47 -0.09 8.32
C ALA A 313 13.25 -1.59 8.57
N PRO A 314 14.28 -2.35 9.03
CA PRO A 314 14.13 -3.79 9.27
C PRO A 314 13.20 -4.18 10.42
N TYR A 315 12.98 -3.28 11.38
CA TYR A 315 12.15 -3.50 12.57
C TYR A 315 11.11 -2.41 12.74
N GLU A 316 10.12 -2.68 13.57
CA GLU A 316 9.08 -1.73 13.94
C GLU A 316 9.67 -0.50 14.63
N TYR A 317 9.18 0.68 14.25
CA TYR A 317 9.59 1.97 14.82
C TYR A 317 9.23 2.06 16.30
N THR A 318 10.20 2.43 17.13
CA THR A 318 10.03 2.59 18.59
C THR A 318 10.53 3.96 19.10
N GLY A 319 10.81 4.91 18.18
CA GLY A 319 11.28 6.25 18.53
C GLY A 319 12.76 6.49 18.20
N GLU A 320 13.39 5.60 17.45
CA GLU A 320 14.76 5.78 16.97
C GLU A 320 14.84 6.78 15.82
N HIS A 321 16.02 7.38 15.66
CA HIS A 321 16.33 8.29 14.56
C HIS A 321 17.59 7.83 13.85
N ILE A 322 17.59 7.98 12.52
CA ILE A 322 18.77 7.73 11.71
C ILE A 322 19.86 8.77 12.03
N SER A 323 21.11 8.31 12.12
CA SER A 323 22.25 9.23 12.30
C SER A 323 22.47 10.04 11.01
N LYS A 324 22.37 11.36 11.10
CA LYS A 324 22.65 12.24 9.96
C LYS A 324 24.16 12.37 9.65
N THR A 325 25.02 11.90 10.54
CA THR A 325 26.48 11.92 10.41
C THR A 325 27.09 10.55 10.20
N GLY A 326 26.26 9.53 9.96
CA GLY A 326 26.71 8.16 9.74
C GLY A 326 27.14 7.43 11.01
N TYR A 327 27.93 6.38 10.82
CA TYR A 327 28.37 5.45 11.85
C TYR A 327 29.84 5.09 11.64
N ASP A 328 30.53 4.73 12.74
CA ASP A 328 31.93 4.29 12.67
C ASP A 328 32.05 2.91 12.00
N MET A 329 33.18 2.67 11.32
CA MET A 329 33.48 1.40 10.64
C MET A 329 33.31 0.19 11.55
N GLU A 330 33.79 0.27 12.81
CA GLU A 330 33.66 -0.79 13.82
C GLU A 330 32.17 -1.13 14.11
N GLN A 331 31.29 -0.14 14.05
CA GLN A 331 29.86 -0.32 14.27
C GLN A 331 29.19 -1.00 13.08
N MET A 332 29.60 -0.65 11.85
CA MET A 332 29.05 -1.17 10.60
C MET A 332 29.55 -2.56 10.25
N CYS A 333 30.84 -2.85 10.46
CA CYS A 333 31.43 -4.17 10.15
C CYS A 333 30.94 -5.26 11.09
N GLY A 334 30.87 -6.49 10.58
CA GLY A 334 30.53 -7.69 11.35
C GLY A 334 29.56 -8.61 10.64
N GLU A 335 29.06 -9.60 11.38
CA GLU A 335 28.10 -10.59 10.89
C GLU A 335 26.69 -10.04 10.94
N TYR A 336 25.93 -10.27 9.89
CA TYR A 336 24.53 -9.89 9.74
C TYR A 336 23.68 -11.07 9.29
N GLU A 337 22.50 -11.22 9.86
CA GLU A 337 21.40 -11.85 9.18
C GLU A 337 20.92 -10.93 8.06
N PHE A 338 20.67 -11.49 6.88
CA PHE A 338 20.34 -10.73 5.69
C PHE A 338 19.11 -11.31 4.98
N ILE A 339 18.03 -10.54 4.91
CA ILE A 339 16.78 -10.93 4.28
C ILE A 339 16.59 -10.15 2.98
N ILE A 340 16.33 -10.85 1.88
CA ILE A 340 15.94 -10.25 0.60
C ILE A 340 14.43 -10.47 0.41
N HIS A 341 13.66 -9.41 0.24
CA HIS A 341 12.24 -9.47 -0.04
C HIS A 341 11.96 -9.84 -1.50
N THR A 342 12.31 -11.07 -1.89
CA THR A 342 12.14 -11.54 -3.27
C THR A 342 10.68 -11.50 -3.72
N PRO A 343 10.40 -11.32 -5.03
CA PRO A 343 9.03 -11.24 -5.55
C PRO A 343 8.26 -12.55 -5.50
N THR A 344 8.90 -13.64 -5.04
CA THR A 344 8.27 -14.95 -4.93
C THR A 344 7.24 -14.94 -3.82
N THR A 345 6.05 -14.51 -4.13
CA THR A 345 4.89 -14.68 -3.25
C THR A 345 4.14 -15.92 -3.63
N TYR A 346 3.81 -16.69 -2.64
CA TYR A 346 2.95 -17.82 -2.84
C TYR A 346 1.53 -17.44 -2.45
N TYR A 347 0.67 -17.31 -3.44
CA TYR A 347 -0.75 -17.47 -3.25
C TYR A 347 -1.02 -18.97 -3.17
N GLN A 348 -1.28 -19.49 -1.97
CA GLN A 348 -1.60 -20.91 -1.83
C GLN A 348 -3.09 -21.16 -1.67
N LYS A 349 -3.56 -22.10 -2.45
CA LYS A 349 -4.76 -22.88 -2.09
C LYS A 349 -4.48 -23.63 -0.77
N ALA A 350 -5.47 -23.56 0.12
CA ALA A 350 -5.49 -24.18 1.43
C ALA A 350 -4.69 -25.49 1.56
N GLY A 351 -3.83 -25.57 2.54
CA GLY A 351 -3.20 -26.81 3.01
C GLY A 351 -1.70 -26.96 2.74
N LYS A 352 -0.97 -25.91 2.28
CA LYS A 352 0.50 -25.95 2.21
C LYS A 352 1.09 -24.68 2.83
N ALA A 353 1.32 -24.72 4.11
CA ALA A 353 2.00 -23.70 4.85
C ALA A 353 3.40 -23.39 4.29
N THR A 354 3.86 -22.16 4.46
CA THR A 354 5.26 -21.73 4.53
C THR A 354 6.01 -21.39 3.25
N VAL A 355 5.39 -21.31 2.09
CA VAL A 355 6.10 -20.79 0.93
C VAL A 355 5.86 -19.28 0.86
N GLY A 356 6.94 -18.47 0.84
CA GLY A 356 6.87 -17.02 0.76
C GLY A 356 7.27 -16.27 2.03
N ILE A 357 7.60 -16.98 3.12
CA ILE A 357 8.24 -16.37 4.29
C ILE A 357 9.74 -16.31 4.03
N MET A 358 10.29 -15.09 3.90
CA MET A 358 11.73 -14.88 3.66
C MET A 358 12.51 -15.25 4.90
N GLN A 359 13.50 -16.13 4.73
CA GLN A 359 14.43 -16.55 5.76
C GLN A 359 15.76 -15.81 5.60
N PRO A 360 16.48 -15.51 6.69
CA PRO A 360 17.76 -14.83 6.60
C PRO A 360 18.85 -15.74 6.07
N SER A 361 19.73 -15.17 5.23
CA SER A 361 21.08 -15.66 4.96
C SER A 361 22.06 -14.99 5.91
N HIS A 362 23.27 -15.56 6.10
CA HIS A 362 24.32 -14.96 6.91
C HIS A 362 25.40 -14.36 6.02
N ILE A 363 25.69 -13.08 6.22
CA ILE A 363 26.76 -12.36 5.54
C ILE A 363 27.65 -11.62 6.55
N THR A 364 28.90 -11.36 6.16
CA THR A 364 29.84 -10.55 6.94
C THR A 364 30.27 -9.34 6.13
N LEU A 365 30.06 -8.15 6.66
CA LEU A 365 30.65 -6.92 6.13
C LEU A 365 32.04 -6.74 6.71
N ASN A 366 33.09 -6.84 5.86
CA ASN A 366 34.48 -6.71 6.28
C ASN A 366 34.99 -5.27 6.13
N GLU A 367 35.92 -4.83 6.98
CA GLU A 367 36.53 -3.49 6.94
C GLU A 367 37.21 -3.14 5.60
N ASN A 368 37.63 -4.12 4.87
CA ASN A 368 38.23 -3.92 3.55
C ASN A 368 37.23 -3.73 2.41
N GLY A 369 35.95 -3.63 2.74
CA GLY A 369 34.84 -3.46 1.78
C GLY A 369 34.38 -4.76 1.11
N SER A 370 34.92 -5.93 1.48
CA SER A 370 34.41 -7.21 0.98
C SER A 370 33.19 -7.69 1.77
N VAL A 371 32.30 -8.44 1.11
CA VAL A 371 31.22 -9.20 1.75
C VAL A 371 31.53 -10.67 1.60
N THR A 372 31.43 -11.41 2.70
CA THR A 372 31.67 -12.86 2.78
C THR A 372 30.51 -13.55 3.50
N GLY A 373 30.37 -14.85 3.38
CA GLY A 373 29.33 -15.66 3.97
C GLY A 373 28.55 -16.45 2.94
N GLU A 374 27.25 -16.59 3.10
CA GLU A 374 26.39 -17.31 2.15
C GLU A 374 26.20 -16.55 0.84
N LEU A 375 26.31 -15.21 0.86
CA LEU A 375 26.39 -14.35 -0.31
C LEU A 375 27.75 -13.64 -0.29
N THR A 376 28.28 -13.35 -1.48
CA THR A 376 29.61 -12.72 -1.60
C THR A 376 29.54 -11.48 -2.47
N GLY A 377 30.45 -10.52 -2.21
CA GLY A 377 30.48 -9.29 -2.98
C GLY A 377 31.30 -8.19 -2.33
N SER A 378 30.83 -6.97 -2.47
CA SER A 378 31.48 -5.78 -1.91
C SER A 378 30.46 -4.83 -1.33
N TRP A 379 30.91 -3.98 -0.41
CA TRP A 379 30.11 -2.91 0.14
C TRP A 379 30.95 -1.64 0.30
N THR A 380 30.27 -0.51 0.25
CA THR A 380 30.83 0.82 0.49
C THR A 380 29.84 1.64 1.31
N TYR A 381 30.31 2.69 1.94
CA TYR A 381 29.50 3.68 2.64
C TYR A 381 30.03 5.08 2.34
N GLU A 382 29.19 6.08 2.56
CA GLU A 382 29.55 7.48 2.46
C GLU A 382 29.97 8.02 3.84
N GLU A 383 31.20 8.51 3.98
CA GLU A 383 31.69 9.06 5.25
C GLU A 383 30.89 10.30 5.63
N GLY A 384 30.43 10.38 6.88
CA GLY A 384 29.59 11.47 7.37
C GLY A 384 28.11 11.39 6.98
N SER A 385 27.68 10.24 6.44
CA SER A 385 26.31 9.95 5.99
C SER A 385 25.91 8.55 6.43
N PRO A 386 24.61 8.24 6.61
CA PRO A 386 24.14 6.88 6.83
C PRO A 386 24.12 6.02 5.55
N ASN A 387 24.40 6.61 4.39
CA ASN A 387 24.26 5.98 3.09
C ASN A 387 25.23 4.83 2.90
N MET A 388 24.76 3.77 2.26
CA MET A 388 25.55 2.61 1.89
C MET A 388 25.15 2.05 0.54
N THR A 389 26.11 1.37 -0.08
CA THR A 389 25.88 0.54 -1.27
C THR A 389 26.47 -0.84 -1.01
N ILE A 390 25.71 -1.88 -1.36
CA ILE A 390 26.18 -3.27 -1.30
C ILE A 390 25.92 -3.94 -2.64
N THR A 391 26.91 -4.65 -3.16
CA THR A 391 26.80 -5.46 -4.39
C THR A 391 26.97 -6.92 -4.03
N LEU A 392 25.96 -7.73 -4.25
CA LEU A 392 25.93 -9.16 -3.95
C LEU A 392 25.55 -9.92 -5.22
N ASP A 393 26.37 -10.91 -5.59
CA ASP A 393 26.13 -11.76 -6.76
C ASP A 393 25.80 -10.99 -8.05
N GLY A 394 26.39 -9.78 -8.19
CA GLY A 394 26.22 -8.91 -9.35
C GLY A 394 25.02 -7.97 -9.30
N VAL A 395 24.21 -8.00 -8.25
CA VAL A 395 23.14 -7.04 -8.00
C VAL A 395 23.60 -5.97 -7.03
N THR A 396 23.42 -4.71 -7.40
CA THR A 396 23.76 -3.55 -6.55
C THR A 396 22.50 -3.04 -5.85
N TYR A 397 22.60 -2.84 -4.54
CA TYR A 397 21.58 -2.32 -3.67
C TYR A 397 22.08 -1.03 -3.01
N GLN A 398 21.21 -0.02 -2.89
CA GLN A 398 21.51 1.26 -2.25
C GLN A 398 20.54 1.52 -1.12
N GLY A 399 21.01 2.10 -0.02
CA GLY A 399 20.17 2.44 1.12
C GLY A 399 20.95 3.01 2.28
N VAL A 400 20.52 2.70 3.51
CA VAL A 400 21.04 3.34 4.71
C VAL A 400 21.30 2.35 5.84
N PHE A 401 22.31 2.69 6.65
CA PHE A 401 22.50 2.10 7.98
C PHE A 401 21.64 2.82 9.02
N LEU A 402 21.14 2.08 10.00
CA LEU A 402 20.51 2.66 11.18
C LEU A 402 20.69 1.76 12.41
N LYS A 403 20.73 2.36 13.60
CA LYS A 403 20.66 1.64 14.87
C LYS A 403 19.23 1.63 15.37
N MET A 404 18.71 0.44 15.70
CA MET A 404 17.36 0.33 16.21
C MET A 404 17.22 -0.88 17.14
N PRO A 405 16.21 -0.87 18.04
CA PRO A 405 15.92 -2.00 18.91
C PRO A 405 15.49 -3.22 18.09
N SER A 406 16.21 -4.34 18.26
CA SER A 406 15.89 -5.60 17.62
C SER A 406 14.56 -6.17 18.10
N GLU A 407 13.77 -6.76 17.22
CA GLU A 407 12.57 -7.52 17.60
C GLU A 407 12.89 -8.93 18.11
N LYS A 408 14.15 -9.36 18.02
CA LYS A 408 14.63 -10.64 18.55
C LYS A 408 14.64 -10.58 20.07
N LEU A 409 13.68 -11.19 20.72
CA LEU A 409 13.62 -11.33 22.18
C LEU A 409 14.06 -12.75 22.54
N TYR A 410 15.30 -12.91 22.96
CA TYR A 410 15.76 -14.18 23.54
C TYR A 410 15.04 -14.45 24.88
N PHE A 411 14.91 -15.74 25.20
CA PHE A 411 14.11 -16.31 26.30
C PHE A 411 14.52 -15.74 27.63
N ASN A 412 14.70 -14.72 28.10
CA ASN A 412 14.99 -14.07 29.37
C ASN A 412 15.36 -12.58 29.24
N GLN A 413 15.31 -12.00 28.04
CA GLN A 413 15.54 -10.56 27.86
C GLN A 413 14.27 -9.78 28.19
N LYS A 414 14.43 -8.73 29.01
CA LYS A 414 13.35 -7.79 29.33
C LYS A 414 13.32 -6.56 28.43
N GLU A 415 14.45 -6.28 27.80
CA GLU A 415 14.64 -5.11 26.93
C GLU A 415 15.17 -5.56 25.57
N ARG A 416 14.76 -4.89 24.51
CA ARG A 416 15.25 -5.10 23.15
C ARG A 416 16.68 -4.56 23.07
N GLU A 417 17.60 -5.34 22.51
CA GLU A 417 18.96 -4.89 22.26
C GLU A 417 18.97 -3.91 21.07
N VAL A 418 19.70 -2.80 21.21
CA VAL A 418 19.92 -1.88 20.09
C VAL A 418 21.06 -2.41 19.24
N VAL A 419 20.72 -2.77 18.01
CA VAL A 419 21.66 -3.37 17.05
C VAL A 419 21.88 -2.45 15.84
N MET A 420 23.01 -2.65 15.15
CA MET A 420 23.20 -2.07 13.84
C MET A 420 22.39 -2.85 12.82
N THR A 421 21.61 -2.12 12.04
CA THR A 421 20.85 -2.63 10.91
C THR A 421 21.18 -1.85 9.65
N PHE A 422 20.74 -2.34 8.51
CA PHE A 422 20.68 -1.58 7.27
C PHE A 422 19.48 -2.03 6.43
N THR A 423 19.01 -1.10 5.60
CA THR A 423 17.97 -1.35 4.61
C THR A 423 18.44 -0.82 3.27
N VAL A 424 18.33 -1.63 2.23
CA VAL A 424 18.82 -1.31 0.89
C VAL A 424 17.83 -1.80 -0.16
N LEU A 425 17.89 -1.21 -1.35
CA LEU A 425 17.02 -1.53 -2.47
C LEU A 425 17.84 -1.71 -3.74
N GLY A 426 17.52 -2.73 -4.50
CA GLY A 426 18.03 -3.01 -5.83
C GLY A 426 17.23 -4.12 -6.51
N ASN A 427 17.19 -4.10 -7.83
CA ASN A 427 16.45 -5.07 -8.62
C ASN A 427 14.97 -5.21 -8.20
N ASN A 428 14.32 -4.08 -7.93
CA ASN A 428 12.92 -4.00 -7.48
C ASN A 428 12.63 -4.68 -6.13
N VAL A 429 13.61 -4.97 -5.31
CA VAL A 429 13.38 -5.56 -3.98
C VAL A 429 14.18 -4.85 -2.90
N THR A 430 13.56 -4.68 -1.75
CA THR A 430 14.25 -4.26 -0.53
C THR A 430 14.97 -5.45 0.09
N ALA A 431 16.13 -5.19 0.67
CA ALA A 431 16.84 -6.16 1.48
C ALA A 431 17.26 -5.54 2.81
N TRP A 432 17.25 -6.34 3.85
CA TRP A 432 17.54 -5.93 5.22
C TRP A 432 18.71 -6.68 5.81
N GLY A 433 19.56 -5.97 6.56
CA GLY A 433 20.59 -6.56 7.39
C GLY A 433 20.38 -6.24 8.85
N SER A 434 20.62 -7.21 9.74
CA SER A 434 20.62 -7.02 11.18
C SER A 434 21.74 -7.82 11.84
N LYS A 435 22.52 -7.16 12.71
CA LYS A 435 23.49 -7.83 13.58
C LYS A 435 22.82 -8.65 14.67
#